data_4320ff962fdafd3784e3868b4f9c742c
#
_entry.id   4320ff962fdafd3784e3868b4f9c742c
#
_cell.length_a   1.000
_cell.length_b   1.000
_cell.length_c   1.000
_cell.angle_alpha   90.00
_cell.angle_beta   90.00
_cell.angle_gamma   90.00
#
_symmetry.space_group_name_H-M   'P 1'
#
loop_
_entity.id
_entity.type
_entity.pdbx_description
1 polymer ?
#
loop_
_entity_poly.entity_id
_entity_poly.type
_entity_poly.pdbx_seq_one_letter_code
_entity_poly.pdbx_strand_id
1 'polypeptide(L)'
;GFIAIPATLALAILAEPLLVTLFQYGAFGADDRFMAAASLRAYTLGLGAFMLVKVLAPGFYAREDMKTPVRIGVIAMVTNMVLNMLFVFPLMWWFEMGHVGLALATSVAAWLNATLLYRGLHRAGILVLEASAKQWLIKIMASAAVMSVLLLQITPEMVIWTEWLWWERGITIAMLCLAGLAAFLASLWILGGRIDHLKR
;
A
#
# COMPACT_ATOMS: atom_id res chain seq x y z
N GLY A 1 -10.62 3.19 1.75
CA GLY A 1 -9.65 4.27 1.47
C GLY A 1 -9.05 4.91 2.71
N PHE A 2 -9.86 5.10 3.75
CA PHE A 2 -9.45 5.82 4.97
C PHE A 2 -8.17 5.26 5.63
N ILE A 3 -8.05 3.95 5.78
CA ILE A 3 -6.89 3.30 6.38
C ILE A 3 -5.86 2.91 5.31
N ALA A 4 -6.31 2.49 4.13
CA ALA A 4 -5.44 1.96 3.09
C ALA A 4 -4.43 2.98 2.57
N ILE A 5 -4.86 4.21 2.29
CA ILE A 5 -4.01 5.26 1.72
C ILE A 5 -2.88 5.66 2.68
N PRO A 6 -3.17 6.08 3.93
CA PRO A 6 -2.09 6.44 4.85
C PRO A 6 -1.18 5.25 5.19
N ALA A 7 -1.73 4.05 5.35
CA ALA A 7 -0.93 2.85 5.62
C ALA A 7 0.03 2.52 4.46
N THR A 8 -0.44 2.63 3.21
CA THR A 8 0.40 2.43 2.02
C THR A 8 1.58 3.40 1.99
N LEU A 9 1.31 4.69 2.20
CA LEU A 9 2.35 5.72 2.16
C LEU A 9 3.32 5.61 3.35
N ALA A 10 2.81 5.37 4.56
CA ALA A 10 3.66 5.16 5.72
C ALA A 10 4.57 3.94 5.53
N LEU A 11 4.01 2.82 5.05
CA LEU A 11 4.79 1.60 4.79
C LEU A 11 5.84 1.80 3.68
N ALA A 12 5.53 2.57 2.65
CA ALA A 12 6.49 2.88 1.59
C ALA A 12 7.67 3.72 2.09
N ILE A 13 7.40 4.71 2.95
CA ILE A 13 8.42 5.59 3.54
C ILE A 13 9.25 4.84 4.58
N LEU A 14 8.60 4.11 5.47
CA LEU A 14 9.25 3.40 6.56
C LEU A 14 9.74 1.98 6.18
N ALA A 15 9.67 1.59 4.89
CA ALA A 15 10.04 0.25 4.45
C ALA A 15 11.45 -0.16 4.86
N GLU A 16 12.43 0.71 4.65
CA GLU A 16 13.83 0.43 4.97
C GLU A 16 14.09 0.43 6.48
N PRO A 17 13.65 1.45 7.27
CA PRO A 17 13.70 1.41 8.72
C PRO A 17 13.05 0.18 9.36
N LEU A 18 11.90 -0.24 8.83
CA LEU A 18 11.20 -1.44 9.29
C LEU A 18 12.01 -2.71 9.07
N LEU A 19 12.58 -2.86 7.87
CA LEU A 19 13.40 -4.04 7.55
C LEU A 19 14.68 -4.09 8.39
N VAL A 20 15.33 -2.95 8.59
CA VAL A 20 16.51 -2.86 9.47
C VAL A 20 16.14 -3.27 10.91
N THR A 21 15.02 -2.77 11.41
CA THR A 21 14.58 -3.06 12.78
C THR A 21 14.23 -4.53 12.98
N LEU A 22 13.61 -5.17 11.99
CA LEU A 22 13.11 -6.54 12.11
C LEU A 22 14.12 -7.60 11.71
N PHE A 23 14.97 -7.32 10.72
CA PHE A 23 15.77 -8.34 10.04
C PHE A 23 17.28 -8.10 10.06
N GLN A 24 17.77 -6.92 10.42
CA GLN A 24 19.21 -6.65 10.42
C GLN A 24 19.90 -7.29 11.63
N TYR A 25 19.91 -8.62 11.65
CA TYR A 25 20.64 -9.45 12.61
C TYR A 25 21.43 -10.51 11.86
N GLY A 26 22.69 -10.71 12.26
CA GLY A 26 23.56 -11.75 11.69
C GLY A 26 24.00 -11.46 10.25
N ALA A 27 23.62 -12.33 9.30
CA ALA A 27 24.11 -12.30 7.91
C ALA A 27 23.37 -11.31 6.99
N PHE A 28 22.36 -10.57 7.46
CA PHE A 28 21.57 -9.64 6.64
C PHE A 28 22.38 -8.37 6.34
N GLY A 29 22.90 -8.28 5.12
CA GLY A 29 23.78 -7.21 4.65
C GLY A 29 23.07 -5.95 4.15
N ALA A 30 23.87 -4.98 3.72
CA ALA A 30 23.35 -3.72 3.17
C ALA A 30 22.63 -3.94 1.83
N ASP A 31 23.12 -4.84 0.99
CA ASP A 31 22.53 -5.17 -0.32
C ASP A 31 21.17 -5.89 -0.13
N ASP A 32 21.10 -6.85 0.80
CA ASP A 32 19.85 -7.54 1.14
C ASP A 32 18.78 -6.56 1.64
N ARG A 33 19.20 -5.59 2.45
CA ARG A 33 18.34 -4.51 2.95
C ARG A 33 17.76 -3.69 1.82
N PHE A 34 18.61 -3.21 0.89
CA PHE A 34 18.17 -2.40 -0.24
C PHE A 34 17.19 -3.17 -1.13
N MET A 35 17.51 -4.41 -1.45
CA MET A 35 16.67 -5.27 -2.29
C MET A 35 15.33 -5.58 -1.62
N ALA A 36 15.32 -5.90 -0.34
CA ALA A 36 14.10 -6.16 0.42
C ALA A 36 13.23 -4.91 0.55
N ALA A 37 13.83 -3.73 0.80
CA ALA A 37 13.12 -2.46 0.87
C ALA A 37 12.50 -2.07 -0.49
N ALA A 38 13.23 -2.28 -1.59
CA ALA A 38 12.71 -2.05 -2.94
C ALA A 38 11.50 -2.96 -3.24
N SER A 39 11.57 -4.24 -2.87
CA SER A 39 10.45 -5.18 -3.01
C SER A 39 9.26 -4.79 -2.15
N LEU A 40 9.50 -4.41 -0.89
CA LEU A 40 8.43 -3.95 0.00
C LEU A 40 7.75 -2.69 -0.55
N ARG A 41 8.53 -1.71 -1.03
CA ARG A 41 8.00 -0.51 -1.70
C ARG A 41 7.17 -0.87 -2.94
N ALA A 42 7.62 -1.83 -3.74
CA ALA A 42 6.87 -2.32 -4.89
C ALA A 42 5.53 -2.97 -4.49
N TYR A 43 5.50 -3.73 -3.40
CA TYR A 43 4.25 -4.28 -2.84
C TYR A 43 3.31 -3.21 -2.29
N THR A 44 3.84 -2.13 -1.70
CA THR A 44 2.97 -1.05 -1.20
C THR A 44 2.16 -0.40 -2.31
N LEU A 45 2.66 -0.35 -3.54
CA LEU A 45 1.89 0.13 -4.69
C LEU A 45 0.63 -0.70 -4.93
N GLY A 46 0.65 -2.00 -4.62
CA GLY A 46 -0.49 -2.91 -4.74
C GLY A 46 -1.45 -2.88 -3.54
N LEU A 47 -1.02 -2.37 -2.39
CA LEU A 47 -1.79 -2.46 -1.15
C LEU A 47 -3.16 -1.80 -1.25
N GLY A 48 -3.23 -0.62 -1.89
CA GLY A 48 -4.49 0.07 -2.18
C GLY A 48 -5.44 -0.78 -3.02
N ALA A 49 -4.92 -1.46 -4.04
CA ALA A 49 -5.69 -2.34 -4.90
C ALA A 49 -6.20 -3.58 -4.13
N PHE A 50 -5.37 -4.20 -3.30
CA PHE A 50 -5.80 -5.33 -2.46
C PHE A 50 -6.95 -4.95 -1.52
N MET A 51 -6.89 -3.77 -0.93
CA MET A 51 -7.99 -3.26 -0.09
C MET A 51 -9.25 -2.97 -0.91
N LEU A 52 -9.11 -2.40 -2.11
CA LEU A 52 -10.24 -2.17 -3.00
C LEU A 52 -10.91 -3.49 -3.43
N VAL A 53 -10.15 -4.51 -3.77
CA VAL A 53 -10.72 -5.83 -4.11
C VAL A 53 -11.58 -6.38 -2.96
N LYS A 54 -11.10 -6.29 -1.71
CA LYS A 54 -11.84 -6.74 -0.52
C LYS A 54 -13.15 -5.97 -0.29
N VAL A 55 -13.22 -4.71 -0.74
CA VAL A 55 -14.42 -3.88 -0.63
C VAL A 55 -15.37 -4.10 -1.81
N LEU A 56 -14.84 -4.29 -3.01
CA LEU A 56 -15.65 -4.40 -4.23
C LEU A 56 -16.24 -5.81 -4.44
N ALA A 57 -15.49 -6.86 -4.09
CA ALA A 57 -15.95 -8.24 -4.29
C ALA A 57 -17.27 -8.56 -3.55
N PRO A 58 -17.51 -8.14 -2.28
CA PRO A 58 -18.78 -8.32 -1.61
C PRO A 58 -19.98 -7.69 -2.33
N GLY A 59 -19.77 -6.64 -3.13
CA GLY A 59 -20.83 -6.03 -3.95
C GLY A 59 -21.42 -6.97 -5.00
N PHE A 60 -20.64 -7.93 -5.49
CA PHE A 60 -21.12 -8.99 -6.37
C PHE A 60 -21.80 -10.11 -5.58
N TYR A 61 -21.24 -10.49 -4.42
CA TYR A 61 -21.79 -11.57 -3.58
C TYR A 61 -23.18 -11.22 -3.05
N ALA A 62 -23.42 -9.94 -2.71
CA ALA A 62 -24.73 -9.47 -2.29
C ALA A 62 -25.83 -9.62 -3.37
N ARG A 63 -25.43 -9.88 -4.63
CA ARG A 63 -26.32 -10.15 -5.78
C ARG A 63 -26.31 -11.62 -6.22
N GLU A 64 -25.76 -12.49 -5.41
CA GLU A 64 -25.57 -13.91 -5.75
C GLU A 64 -24.71 -14.16 -7.00
N ASP A 65 -24.00 -13.12 -7.50
CA ASP A 65 -23.08 -13.23 -8.62
C ASP A 65 -21.68 -13.61 -8.12
N MET A 66 -21.46 -14.90 -7.96
CA MET A 66 -20.14 -15.45 -7.63
C MET A 66 -19.26 -15.67 -8.88
N LYS A 67 -19.85 -15.75 -10.07
CA LYS A 67 -19.13 -16.09 -11.31
C LYS A 67 -18.24 -14.94 -11.78
N THR A 68 -18.73 -13.71 -11.70
CA THR A 68 -18.00 -12.52 -12.17
C THR A 68 -16.73 -12.26 -11.39
N PRO A 69 -16.71 -12.20 -10.03
CA PRO A 69 -15.47 -12.02 -9.28
C PRO A 69 -14.45 -13.15 -9.50
N VAL A 70 -14.92 -14.40 -9.60
CA VAL A 70 -14.03 -15.54 -9.86
C VAL A 70 -13.38 -15.41 -11.24
N ARG A 71 -14.14 -15.07 -12.28
CA ARG A 71 -13.61 -14.86 -13.64
C ARG A 71 -12.59 -13.73 -13.65
N ILE A 72 -12.87 -12.62 -12.98
CA ILE A 72 -11.94 -11.48 -12.87
C ILE A 72 -10.67 -11.89 -12.11
N GLY A 73 -10.82 -12.67 -11.04
CA GLY A 73 -9.69 -13.21 -10.29
C GLY A 73 -8.78 -14.10 -11.14
N VAL A 74 -9.36 -14.96 -11.97
CA VAL A 74 -8.60 -15.82 -12.92
C VAL A 74 -7.85 -14.96 -13.94
N ILE A 75 -8.49 -13.91 -14.50
CA ILE A 75 -7.83 -12.98 -15.43
C ILE A 75 -6.65 -12.31 -14.75
N ALA A 76 -6.83 -11.81 -13.52
CA ALA A 76 -5.76 -11.17 -12.76
C ALA A 76 -4.61 -12.13 -12.44
N MET A 77 -4.93 -13.38 -12.11
CA MET A 77 -3.94 -14.44 -11.85
C MET A 77 -3.10 -14.74 -13.10
N VAL A 78 -3.74 -14.95 -14.25
CA VAL A 78 -3.04 -15.21 -15.52
C VAL A 78 -2.18 -13.99 -15.90
N THR A 79 -2.71 -12.77 -15.73
CA THR A 79 -1.96 -11.55 -15.97
C THR A 79 -0.73 -11.47 -15.06
N ASN A 80 -0.86 -11.81 -13.78
CA ASN A 80 0.26 -11.85 -12.85
C ASN A 80 1.34 -12.85 -13.31
N MET A 81 0.96 -14.05 -13.76
CA MET A 81 1.90 -15.04 -14.29
C MET A 81 2.68 -14.49 -15.51
N VAL A 82 2.00 -13.85 -16.45
CA VAL A 82 2.63 -13.23 -17.63
C VAL A 82 3.55 -12.08 -17.22
N LEU A 83 3.09 -11.20 -16.33
CA LEU A 83 3.88 -10.08 -15.84
C LEU A 83 5.10 -10.53 -15.04
N ASN A 84 5.00 -11.63 -14.30
CA ASN A 84 6.15 -12.23 -13.63
C ASN A 84 7.24 -12.62 -14.62
N MET A 85 6.87 -13.27 -15.73
CA MET A 85 7.85 -13.58 -16.78
C MET A 85 8.46 -12.32 -17.38
N LEU A 86 7.64 -11.30 -17.65
CA LEU A 86 8.08 -10.06 -18.28
C LEU A 86 8.95 -9.17 -17.38
N PHE A 87 8.73 -9.17 -16.06
CA PHE A 87 9.45 -8.30 -15.14
C PHE A 87 10.61 -9.02 -14.43
N VAL A 88 10.42 -10.29 -14.05
CA VAL A 88 11.45 -11.02 -13.31
C VAL A 88 12.68 -11.29 -14.17
N PHE A 89 12.50 -11.75 -15.43
CA PHE A 89 13.65 -12.07 -16.29
C PHE A 89 14.53 -10.85 -16.58
N PRO A 90 14.03 -9.70 -17.05
CA PRO A 90 14.90 -8.55 -17.30
C PRO A 90 15.52 -7.97 -16.04
N LEU A 91 14.74 -7.87 -14.95
CA LEU A 91 15.22 -7.32 -13.68
C LEU A 91 16.25 -8.24 -13.00
N MET A 92 16.12 -9.53 -13.16
CA MET A 92 17.08 -10.50 -12.67
C MET A 92 18.38 -10.45 -13.49
N TRP A 93 18.28 -10.33 -14.83
CA TRP A 93 19.44 -10.41 -15.72
C TRP A 93 20.28 -9.13 -15.74
N TRP A 94 19.65 -7.96 -15.63
CA TRP A 94 20.33 -6.66 -15.71
C TRP A 94 20.63 -6.01 -14.36
N PHE A 95 19.86 -6.32 -13.32
CA PHE A 95 19.92 -5.60 -12.04
C PHE A 95 19.99 -6.53 -10.81
N GLU A 96 19.95 -7.84 -10.99
CA GLU A 96 19.84 -8.84 -9.90
C GLU A 96 18.61 -8.65 -8.98
N MET A 97 17.61 -7.90 -9.46
CA MET A 97 16.41 -7.50 -8.71
C MET A 97 15.14 -8.28 -9.10
N GLY A 98 15.24 -9.58 -9.39
CA GLY A 98 14.10 -10.40 -9.82
C GLY A 98 12.91 -10.39 -8.86
N HIS A 99 13.15 -10.29 -7.55
CA HIS A 99 12.12 -10.22 -6.53
C HIS A 99 11.34 -8.88 -6.54
N VAL A 100 11.95 -7.78 -6.97
CA VAL A 100 11.24 -6.52 -7.21
C VAL A 100 10.29 -6.66 -8.40
N GLY A 101 10.70 -7.38 -9.44
CA GLY A 101 9.85 -7.72 -10.59
C GLY A 101 8.60 -8.50 -10.18
N LEU A 102 8.76 -9.49 -9.29
CA LEU A 102 7.66 -10.26 -8.73
C LEU A 102 6.67 -9.40 -7.95
N ALA A 103 7.19 -8.48 -7.13
CA ALA A 103 6.38 -7.55 -6.34
C ALA A 103 5.61 -6.57 -7.24
N LEU A 104 6.24 -6.02 -8.28
CA LEU A 104 5.61 -5.14 -9.25
C LEU A 104 4.53 -5.86 -10.06
N ALA A 105 4.80 -7.06 -10.56
CA ALA A 105 3.82 -7.87 -11.28
C ALA A 105 2.55 -8.12 -10.45
N THR A 106 2.75 -8.47 -9.17
CA THR A 106 1.66 -8.68 -8.23
C THR A 106 0.86 -7.41 -7.99
N SER A 107 1.52 -6.27 -7.84
CA SER A 107 0.87 -4.97 -7.64
C SER A 107 0.06 -4.54 -8.87
N VAL A 108 0.61 -4.70 -10.08
CA VAL A 108 -0.09 -4.39 -11.33
C VAL A 108 -1.31 -5.30 -11.53
N ALA A 109 -1.16 -6.60 -11.28
CA ALA A 109 -2.27 -7.55 -11.38
C ALA A 109 -3.38 -7.25 -10.37
N ALA A 110 -3.03 -6.81 -9.14
CA ALA A 110 -4.01 -6.38 -8.14
C ALA A 110 -4.80 -5.14 -8.60
N TRP A 111 -4.15 -4.16 -9.22
CA TRP A 111 -4.82 -2.99 -9.81
C TRP A 111 -5.72 -3.36 -10.98
N LEU A 112 -5.31 -4.31 -11.83
CA LEU A 112 -6.17 -4.85 -12.88
C LEU A 112 -7.42 -5.47 -12.28
N ASN A 113 -7.26 -6.34 -11.26
CA ASN A 113 -8.37 -6.98 -10.56
C ASN A 113 -9.35 -5.94 -9.98
N ALA A 114 -8.83 -4.98 -9.19
CA ALA A 114 -9.63 -3.90 -8.60
C ALA A 114 -10.38 -3.09 -9.67
N THR A 115 -9.71 -2.75 -10.77
CA THR A 115 -10.29 -1.97 -11.88
C THR A 115 -11.40 -2.73 -12.59
N LEU A 116 -11.22 -4.02 -12.83
CA LEU A 116 -12.25 -4.87 -13.47
C LEU A 116 -13.48 -5.04 -12.56
N LEU A 117 -13.27 -5.26 -11.26
CA LEU A 117 -14.38 -5.31 -10.28
C LEU A 117 -15.11 -3.96 -10.21
N TYR A 118 -14.38 -2.86 -10.13
CA TYR A 118 -14.97 -1.52 -10.13
C TYR A 118 -15.82 -1.27 -11.38
N ARG A 119 -15.27 -1.55 -12.57
CA ARG A 119 -15.98 -1.40 -13.85
C ARG A 119 -17.23 -2.29 -13.91
N GLY A 120 -17.15 -3.50 -13.40
CA GLY A 120 -18.29 -4.42 -13.31
C GLY A 120 -19.44 -3.85 -12.46
N LEU A 121 -19.15 -3.38 -11.25
CA LEU A 121 -20.14 -2.77 -10.36
C LEU A 121 -20.69 -1.45 -10.89
N HIS A 122 -19.83 -0.64 -11.51
CA HIS A 122 -20.24 0.63 -12.09
C HIS A 122 -21.21 0.41 -13.28
N ARG A 123 -20.90 -0.52 -14.19
CA ARG A 123 -21.79 -0.90 -15.30
C ARG A 123 -23.14 -1.48 -14.85
N ALA A 124 -23.12 -2.17 -13.72
CA ALA A 124 -24.33 -2.69 -13.09
C ALA A 124 -25.16 -1.62 -12.35
N GLY A 125 -24.73 -0.35 -12.36
CA GLY A 125 -25.43 0.76 -11.69
C GLY A 125 -25.39 0.73 -10.18
N ILE A 126 -24.53 -0.13 -9.57
CA ILE A 126 -24.47 -0.32 -8.13
C ILE A 126 -23.57 0.72 -7.48
N LEU A 127 -22.50 1.08 -8.16
CA LEU A 127 -21.46 1.95 -7.63
C LEU A 127 -21.59 3.34 -8.25
N VAL A 128 -22.34 4.20 -7.57
CA VAL A 128 -22.42 5.62 -7.89
C VAL A 128 -21.52 6.37 -6.92
N LEU A 129 -20.44 6.94 -7.45
CA LEU A 129 -19.55 7.80 -6.65
C LEU A 129 -20.25 9.16 -6.48
N GLU A 130 -20.85 9.36 -5.33
CA GLU A 130 -21.41 10.64 -4.94
C GLU A 130 -20.32 11.72 -4.85
N ALA A 131 -20.70 12.98 -5.06
CA ALA A 131 -19.78 14.12 -4.95
C ALA A 131 -19.15 14.22 -3.55
N SER A 132 -19.87 13.81 -2.52
CA SER A 132 -19.43 13.69 -1.15
C SER A 132 -18.23 12.73 -0.99
N ALA A 133 -18.28 11.57 -1.65
CA ALA A 133 -17.20 10.59 -1.63
C ALA A 133 -15.92 11.09 -2.29
N LYS A 134 -16.03 11.88 -3.37
CA LYS A 134 -14.88 12.52 -4.01
C LYS A 134 -14.21 13.55 -3.10
N GLN A 135 -14.98 14.39 -2.44
CA GLN A 135 -14.47 15.37 -1.49
C GLN A 135 -13.76 14.68 -0.30
N TRP A 136 -14.34 13.59 0.19
CA TRP A 136 -13.73 12.78 1.25
C TRP A 136 -12.39 12.18 0.81
N LEU A 137 -12.33 11.65 -0.40
CA LEU A 137 -11.09 11.10 -0.96
C LEU A 137 -10.00 12.18 -1.06
N ILE A 138 -10.33 13.38 -1.51
CA ILE A 138 -9.39 14.51 -1.59
C ILE A 138 -8.86 14.87 -0.20
N LYS A 139 -9.72 14.93 0.82
CA LYS A 139 -9.28 15.20 2.21
C LYS A 139 -8.35 14.12 2.74
N ILE A 140 -8.65 12.84 2.49
CA ILE A 140 -7.78 11.73 2.87
C ILE A 140 -6.42 11.82 2.16
N MET A 141 -6.40 12.10 0.86
CA MET A 141 -5.17 12.26 0.09
C MET A 141 -4.33 13.44 0.60
N ALA A 142 -4.95 14.58 0.87
CA ALA A 142 -4.26 15.74 1.42
C ALA A 142 -3.69 15.46 2.82
N SER A 143 -4.47 14.81 3.71
CA SER A 143 -4.00 14.42 5.04
C SER A 143 -2.87 13.40 4.99
N ALA A 144 -2.95 12.45 4.07
CA ALA A 144 -1.90 11.45 3.85
C ALA A 144 -0.62 12.09 3.28
N ALA A 145 -0.74 13.11 2.44
CA ALA A 145 0.40 13.88 1.94
C ALA A 145 1.10 14.64 3.09
N VAL A 146 0.35 15.30 3.97
CA VAL A 146 0.90 15.97 5.16
C VAL A 146 1.63 14.98 6.06
N MET A 147 1.02 13.83 6.34
CA MET A 147 1.65 12.75 7.10
C MET A 147 2.95 12.29 6.43
N SER A 148 2.95 12.10 5.11
CA SER A 148 4.12 11.65 4.36
C SER A 148 5.27 12.65 4.43
N VAL A 149 4.99 13.94 4.27
CA VAL A 149 6.00 15.01 4.40
C VAL A 149 6.58 15.03 5.82
N LEU A 150 5.73 14.92 6.84
CA LEU A 150 6.20 14.86 8.22
C LEU A 150 7.13 13.64 8.43
N LEU A 151 6.69 12.44 8.02
CA LEU A 151 7.49 11.22 8.18
C LEU A 151 8.83 11.32 7.46
N LEU A 152 8.87 11.88 6.25
CA LEU A 152 10.14 12.09 5.52
C LEU A 152 11.09 13.04 6.24
N GLN A 153 10.57 14.03 6.97
CA GLN A 153 11.39 15.00 7.70
C GLN A 153 11.90 14.47 9.04
N ILE A 154 11.08 13.68 9.76
CA ILE A 154 11.43 13.19 11.10
C ILE A 154 12.11 11.82 11.10
N THR A 155 12.12 11.10 9.96
CA THR A 155 12.79 9.81 9.86
C THR A 155 14.30 10.03 9.85
N PRO A 156 15.06 9.49 10.82
CA PRO A 156 16.51 9.63 10.87
C PRO A 156 17.21 8.99 9.66
N GLU A 157 18.42 9.47 9.37
CA GLU A 157 19.24 8.89 8.32
C GLU A 157 19.60 7.43 8.62
N MET A 158 19.71 6.62 7.58
CA MET A 158 20.00 5.18 7.71
C MET A 158 21.32 4.87 8.42
N VAL A 159 22.31 5.75 8.31
CA VAL A 159 23.60 5.60 9.00
C VAL A 159 23.38 5.55 10.52
N ILE A 160 22.63 6.51 11.06
CA ILE A 160 22.31 6.56 12.50
C ILE A 160 21.50 5.35 12.93
N TRP A 161 20.56 4.92 12.06
CA TRP A 161 19.69 3.78 12.32
C TRP A 161 20.47 2.46 12.49
N THR A 162 21.51 2.25 11.73
CA THR A 162 22.33 1.03 11.81
C THR A 162 23.21 0.97 13.06
N GLU A 163 23.54 2.11 13.67
CA GLU A 163 24.33 2.19 14.91
C GLU A 163 23.51 1.91 16.17
N TRP A 164 22.19 2.07 16.11
CA TRP A 164 21.29 1.92 17.25
C TRP A 164 21.12 0.47 17.71
N LEU A 165 20.85 0.30 19.00
CA LEU A 165 20.46 -0.98 19.59
C LEU A 165 19.06 -1.39 19.11
N TRP A 166 18.77 -2.68 19.14
CA TRP A 166 17.50 -3.24 18.65
C TRP A 166 16.25 -2.59 19.29
N TRP A 167 16.31 -2.29 20.58
CA TRP A 167 15.19 -1.66 21.30
C TRP A 167 15.02 -0.17 20.96
N GLU A 168 16.12 0.56 20.68
CA GLU A 168 16.08 1.96 20.23
C GLU A 168 15.40 2.06 18.87
N ARG A 169 15.75 1.17 17.95
CA ARG A 169 15.10 1.04 16.62
C ARG A 169 13.59 0.77 16.78
N GLY A 170 13.22 -0.19 17.68
CA GLY A 170 11.84 -0.54 17.95
C GLY A 170 11.02 0.62 18.51
N ILE A 171 11.57 1.34 19.50
CA ILE A 171 10.91 2.52 20.08
C ILE A 171 10.76 3.63 19.04
N THR A 172 11.80 3.89 18.24
CA THR A 172 11.75 4.95 17.23
C THR A 172 10.73 4.64 16.15
N ILE A 173 10.64 3.41 15.65
CA ILE A 173 9.58 3.00 14.71
C ILE A 173 8.20 3.20 15.33
N ALA A 174 8.00 2.79 16.57
CA ALA A 174 6.72 2.98 17.23
C ALA A 174 6.36 4.47 17.35
N MET A 175 7.33 5.32 17.72
CA MET A 175 7.13 6.76 17.76
C MET A 175 6.83 7.36 16.38
N LEU A 176 7.52 6.95 15.32
CA LEU A 176 7.26 7.38 13.96
C LEU A 176 5.87 6.98 13.48
N CYS A 177 5.43 5.75 13.77
CA CYS A 177 4.08 5.29 13.46
C CYS A 177 3.02 6.10 14.20
N LEU A 178 3.21 6.37 15.50
CA LEU A 178 2.30 7.18 16.30
C LEU A 178 2.26 8.63 15.82
N ALA A 179 3.42 9.22 15.52
CA ALA A 179 3.52 10.59 14.99
C ALA A 179 2.83 10.70 13.62
N GLY A 180 3.05 9.72 12.73
CA GLY A 180 2.37 9.66 11.44
C GLY A 180 0.85 9.54 11.58
N LEU A 181 0.38 8.66 12.46
CA LEU A 181 -1.04 8.50 12.74
C LEU A 181 -1.64 9.79 13.32
N ALA A 182 -0.97 10.40 14.28
CA ALA A 182 -1.41 11.67 14.90
C ALA A 182 -1.48 12.80 13.86
N ALA A 183 -0.46 12.94 13.01
CA ALA A 183 -0.43 13.93 11.94
C ALA A 183 -1.56 13.72 10.92
N PHE A 184 -1.82 12.45 10.53
CA PHE A 184 -2.92 12.10 9.63
C PHE A 184 -4.27 12.48 10.23
N LEU A 185 -4.53 12.08 11.48
CA LEU A 185 -5.81 12.36 12.16
C LEU A 185 -5.99 13.85 12.41
N ALA A 186 -4.94 14.56 12.84
CA ALA A 186 -4.99 16.00 13.09
C ALA A 186 -5.27 16.78 11.79
N SER A 187 -4.54 16.47 10.70
CA SER A 187 -4.75 17.12 9.41
C SER A 187 -6.14 16.82 8.83
N LEU A 188 -6.63 15.60 8.99
CA LEU A 188 -7.98 15.24 8.57
C LEU A 188 -9.04 16.01 9.36
N TRP A 189 -8.85 16.17 10.67
CA TRP A 189 -9.75 16.95 11.53
C TRP A 189 -9.76 18.43 11.15
N ILE A 190 -8.60 19.03 10.86
CA ILE A 190 -8.48 20.43 10.40
C ILE A 190 -9.18 20.61 9.05
N LEU A 191 -9.11 19.65 8.14
CA LEU A 191 -9.80 19.68 6.85
C LEU A 191 -11.32 19.42 6.96
N GLY A 192 -11.84 19.36 8.17
CA GLY A 192 -13.27 19.15 8.41
C GLY A 192 -13.75 17.74 8.10
N GLY A 193 -12.87 16.76 8.26
CA GLY A 193 -13.19 15.33 8.19
C GLY A 193 -13.84 14.86 9.48
N ARG A 194 -15.08 15.31 9.78
CA ARG A 194 -15.82 14.80 10.95
C ARG A 194 -16.25 13.36 10.69
N ILE A 195 -15.94 12.50 11.65
CA ILE A 195 -16.24 11.05 11.63
C ILE A 195 -17.77 10.78 11.61
N ASP A 196 -18.58 11.80 11.91
CA ASP A 196 -20.03 11.69 11.95
C ASP A 196 -20.68 11.29 10.60
N HIS A 197 -19.98 11.46 9.48
CA HIS A 197 -20.44 11.01 8.16
C HIS A 197 -20.25 9.51 7.88
N LEU A 198 -19.53 8.78 8.75
CA LEU A 198 -19.37 7.32 8.65
C LEU A 198 -20.50 6.54 9.32
N LYS A 199 -21.44 7.22 9.98
CA LYS A 199 -22.59 6.62 10.70
C LYS A 199 -23.90 6.63 9.91
N ARG A 200 -23.89 6.99 8.63
CA ARG A 200 -25.08 6.91 7.76
C ARG A 200 -24.88 5.88 6.68
#